data_48dfa9db5575cde3a567212cba519905
#
_entry.id   48dfa9db5575cde3a567212cba519905
#
_cell.length_a   1.000
_cell.length_b   1.000
_cell.length_c   1.000
_cell.angle_alpha   90.00
_cell.angle_beta   90.00
_cell.angle_gamma   90.00
#
_symmetry.space_group_name_H-M   'P 1'
#
loop_
_entity.id
_entity.type
_entity.pdbx_description
1 polymer ?
#
loop_
_entity_poly.entity_id
_entity_poly.type
_entity_poly.pdbx_seq_one_letter_code
_entity_poly.pdbx_strand_id
1 'polypeptide(L)'
;MSRWILLRGLTRETGHWADFAAALAERSGGHVIGVDLPGNGDQWQRPSPTDVATIAQDVRRRFGVSKDRVRIVALSLGAMTALEWCRLDPEAIAGCALINTSTSGLSPFWQRLQPANYPTVARMLLPGLSLEERERRVLTMTSARPQAHADAPEAWAAIAREHPVRPANALRQLRAAARYRPPATPPTVPLLLLVSEGDRLVSPQCSRRLASHWNLPLRMHPWAGHDLPLDDPEWVLRELLEWSRTLR
;
A
#
# COMPACT_ATOMS: atom_id res chain seq x y z
N MET A 1 -2.69 -24.80 0.01
CA MET A 1 -1.55 -23.88 0.27
C MET A 1 -2.08 -22.47 0.40
N SER A 2 -1.53 -21.65 1.31
CA SER A 2 -1.98 -20.26 1.48
C SER A 2 -1.62 -19.40 0.26
N ARG A 3 -2.54 -18.51 -0.15
CA ARG A 3 -2.28 -17.56 -1.25
C ARG A 3 -2.32 -16.15 -0.69
N TRP A 4 -1.29 -15.36 -1.02
CA TRP A 4 -1.15 -13.99 -0.60
C TRP A 4 -1.16 -13.05 -1.81
N ILE A 5 -1.85 -11.94 -1.68
CA ILE A 5 -1.85 -10.86 -2.66
C ILE A 5 -1.19 -9.64 -2.05
N LEU A 6 -0.29 -9.03 -2.79
CA LEU A 6 0.41 -7.82 -2.38
C LEU A 6 -0.03 -6.65 -3.24
N LEU A 7 -0.50 -5.56 -2.60
CA LEU A 7 -0.91 -4.31 -3.25
C LEU A 7 -0.05 -3.14 -2.74
N ARG A 8 0.69 -2.50 -3.65
CA ARG A 8 1.49 -1.31 -3.33
C ARG A 8 0.64 -0.04 -3.31
N GLY A 9 1.24 1.03 -2.82
CA GLY A 9 0.64 2.35 -2.74
C GLY A 9 0.70 3.17 -4.04
N LEU A 10 0.48 4.46 -3.90
CA LEU A 10 0.47 5.46 -4.97
C LEU A 10 1.78 5.44 -5.75
N THR A 11 1.69 5.34 -7.08
CA THR A 11 2.82 5.30 -8.04
C THR A 11 3.82 4.16 -7.85
N ARG A 12 3.50 3.18 -7.03
CA ARG A 12 4.36 2.02 -6.77
C ARG A 12 3.79 0.76 -7.40
N GLU A 13 4.65 -0.19 -7.72
CA GLU A 13 4.32 -1.45 -8.38
C GLU A 13 4.89 -2.64 -7.62
N THR A 14 4.60 -3.83 -8.10
CA THR A 14 5.02 -5.11 -7.51
C THR A 14 6.52 -5.20 -7.28
N GLY A 15 7.36 -4.68 -8.19
CA GLY A 15 8.81 -4.67 -8.03
C GLY A 15 9.32 -3.96 -6.77
N HIS A 16 8.53 -3.03 -6.22
CA HIS A 16 8.89 -2.34 -4.97
C HIS A 16 8.65 -3.16 -3.69
N TRP A 17 8.19 -4.40 -3.78
CA TRP A 17 8.21 -5.32 -2.64
C TRP A 17 9.58 -5.97 -2.45
N ALA A 18 10.44 -5.93 -3.46
CA ALA A 18 11.79 -6.52 -3.44
C ALA A 18 11.77 -7.94 -2.82
N ASP A 19 12.69 -8.24 -1.92
CA ASP A 19 12.82 -9.54 -1.27
C ASP A 19 11.68 -9.89 -0.31
N PHE A 20 10.86 -8.91 0.09
CA PHE A 20 9.75 -9.14 1.01
C PHE A 20 8.75 -10.18 0.46
N ALA A 21 8.46 -10.13 -0.84
CA ALA A 21 7.53 -11.07 -1.46
C ALA A 21 8.06 -12.52 -1.41
N ALA A 22 9.35 -12.71 -1.70
CA ALA A 22 10.00 -14.01 -1.63
C ALA A 22 10.06 -14.54 -0.18
N ALA A 23 10.44 -13.68 0.77
CA ALA A 23 10.49 -14.04 2.19
C ALA A 23 9.11 -14.41 2.75
N LEU A 24 8.05 -13.70 2.33
CA LEU A 24 6.68 -14.06 2.72
C LEU A 24 6.27 -15.42 2.13
N ALA A 25 6.59 -15.69 0.88
CA ALA A 25 6.31 -16.99 0.24
C ALA A 25 7.00 -18.14 0.98
N GLU A 26 8.30 -18.00 1.22
CA GLU A 26 9.11 -18.99 1.93
C GLU A 26 8.55 -19.28 3.33
N ARG A 27 8.35 -18.25 4.15
CA ARG A 27 7.94 -18.42 5.55
C ARG A 27 6.49 -18.84 5.74
N SER A 28 5.61 -18.48 4.78
CA SER A 28 4.20 -18.88 4.83
C SER A 28 3.96 -20.27 4.21
N GLY A 29 4.93 -20.82 3.48
CA GLY A 29 4.77 -22.03 2.65
C GLY A 29 3.70 -21.85 1.57
N GLY A 30 3.44 -20.60 1.14
CA GLY A 30 2.35 -20.24 0.24
C GLY A 30 2.82 -19.56 -1.05
N HIS A 31 1.85 -19.26 -1.92
CA HIS A 31 2.09 -18.48 -3.13
C HIS A 31 1.85 -17.00 -2.85
N VAL A 32 2.78 -16.14 -3.24
CA VAL A 32 2.66 -14.68 -3.15
C VAL A 32 2.59 -14.08 -4.54
N ILE A 33 1.58 -13.26 -4.78
CA ILE A 33 1.31 -12.62 -6.06
C ILE A 33 1.21 -11.12 -5.85
N GLY A 34 2.08 -10.34 -6.50
CA GLY A 34 1.91 -8.89 -6.61
C GLY A 34 0.86 -8.55 -7.65
N VAL A 35 0.03 -7.56 -7.36
CA VAL A 35 -0.97 -7.07 -8.31
C VAL A 35 -0.85 -5.55 -8.44
N ASP A 36 -0.57 -5.08 -9.63
CA ASP A 36 -0.38 -3.67 -9.89
C ASP A 36 -1.71 -2.93 -10.04
N LEU A 37 -1.76 -1.73 -9.50
CA LEU A 37 -2.90 -0.83 -9.70
C LEU A 37 -2.90 -0.27 -11.14
N PRO A 38 -4.05 0.06 -11.73
CA PRO A 38 -4.10 0.71 -13.03
C PRO A 38 -3.22 1.96 -13.08
N GLY A 39 -2.34 2.04 -14.07
CA GLY A 39 -1.37 3.12 -14.22
C GLY A 39 -0.01 2.88 -13.60
N ASN A 40 0.22 1.72 -12.95
CA ASN A 40 1.48 1.29 -12.37
C ASN A 40 1.91 -0.07 -12.93
N GLY A 41 3.20 -0.40 -12.84
CA GLY A 41 3.77 -1.69 -13.17
C GLY A 41 3.33 -2.21 -14.54
N ASP A 42 2.93 -3.46 -14.63
CA ASP A 42 2.43 -4.08 -15.86
C ASP A 42 1.19 -3.36 -16.46
N GLN A 43 0.55 -2.47 -15.67
CA GLN A 43 -0.61 -1.67 -16.08
C GLN A 43 -0.26 -0.19 -16.36
N TRP A 44 1.01 0.18 -16.46
CA TRP A 44 1.47 1.57 -16.56
C TRP A 44 0.88 2.37 -17.74
N GLN A 45 0.57 1.69 -18.85
CA GLN A 45 0.00 2.32 -20.05
C GLN A 45 -1.48 2.70 -19.89
N ARG A 46 -2.17 2.07 -18.95
CA ARG A 46 -3.60 2.28 -18.72
C ARG A 46 -3.85 3.55 -17.90
N PRO A 47 -4.93 4.29 -18.16
CA PRO A 47 -5.32 5.39 -17.29
C PRO A 47 -5.78 4.85 -15.92
N SER A 48 -5.24 5.40 -14.82
CA SER A 48 -5.74 5.11 -13.48
C SER A 48 -7.15 5.71 -13.30
N PRO A 49 -8.11 4.99 -12.71
CA PRO A 49 -9.38 5.59 -12.27
C PRO A 49 -9.14 6.70 -11.22
N THR A 50 -10.13 7.58 -11.06
CA THR A 50 -10.08 8.69 -10.08
C THR A 50 -10.86 8.41 -8.80
N ASP A 51 -11.25 7.15 -8.61
CA ASP A 51 -11.90 6.65 -7.40
C ASP A 51 -11.41 5.24 -7.05
N VAL A 52 -11.37 4.94 -5.77
CA VAL A 52 -10.80 3.70 -5.25
C VAL A 52 -11.69 2.50 -5.54
N ALA A 53 -13.00 2.66 -5.59
CA ALA A 53 -13.92 1.56 -5.87
C ALA A 53 -13.73 1.02 -7.29
N THR A 54 -13.55 1.90 -8.27
CA THR A 54 -13.23 1.51 -9.66
C THR A 54 -11.85 0.86 -9.76
N ILE A 55 -10.85 1.34 -9.00
CA ILE A 55 -9.53 0.69 -8.91
C ILE A 55 -9.69 -0.73 -8.37
N ALA A 56 -10.43 -0.91 -7.29
CA ALA A 56 -10.65 -2.23 -6.68
C ALA A 56 -11.39 -3.20 -7.60
N GLN A 57 -12.41 -2.73 -8.32
CA GLN A 57 -13.13 -3.53 -9.32
C GLN A 57 -12.20 -4.01 -10.44
N ASP A 58 -11.30 -3.14 -10.91
CA ASP A 58 -10.32 -3.50 -11.94
C ASP A 58 -9.32 -4.55 -11.44
N VAL A 59 -8.74 -4.33 -10.27
CA VAL A 59 -7.80 -5.26 -9.64
C VAL A 59 -8.45 -6.63 -9.41
N ARG A 60 -9.66 -6.66 -8.82
CA ARG A 60 -10.42 -7.88 -8.59
C ARG A 60 -10.69 -8.64 -9.90
N ARG A 61 -11.14 -7.94 -10.94
CA ARG A 61 -11.45 -8.54 -12.24
C ARG A 61 -10.21 -9.16 -12.89
N ARG A 62 -9.04 -8.51 -12.81
CA ARG A 62 -7.78 -9.01 -13.37
C ARG A 62 -7.21 -10.17 -12.56
N PHE A 63 -7.39 -10.15 -11.26
CA PHE A 63 -7.01 -11.28 -10.42
C PHE A 63 -7.85 -12.53 -10.75
N GLY A 64 -9.13 -12.33 -11.13
CA GLY A 64 -10.04 -13.41 -11.50
C GLY A 64 -10.64 -14.14 -10.29
N VAL A 65 -11.31 -15.24 -10.56
CA VAL A 65 -11.93 -16.09 -9.53
C VAL A 65 -10.91 -17.11 -9.04
N SER A 66 -10.65 -17.12 -7.75
CA SER A 66 -9.84 -18.14 -7.09
C SER A 66 -10.75 -19.14 -6.38
N LYS A 67 -10.42 -20.44 -6.45
CA LYS A 67 -11.10 -21.47 -5.67
C LYS A 67 -10.75 -21.39 -4.19
N ASP A 68 -9.53 -20.92 -3.89
CA ASP A 68 -9.05 -20.77 -2.52
C ASP A 68 -9.19 -19.31 -2.10
N ARG A 69 -9.59 -19.12 -0.85
CA ARG A 69 -9.61 -17.78 -0.23
C ARG A 69 -8.18 -17.23 -0.14
N VAL A 70 -8.03 -15.94 -0.45
CA VAL A 70 -6.72 -15.28 -0.45
C VAL A 70 -6.54 -14.37 0.76
N ARG A 71 -5.29 -14.14 1.16
CA ARG A 71 -4.89 -13.13 2.14
C ARG A 71 -4.31 -11.94 1.41
N ILE A 72 -4.72 -10.74 1.77
CA ILE A 72 -4.23 -9.51 1.14
C ILE A 72 -3.32 -8.78 2.12
N VAL A 73 -2.15 -8.35 1.65
CA VAL A 73 -1.27 -7.39 2.33
C VAL A 73 -1.19 -6.15 1.46
N ALA A 74 -1.57 -5.03 2.00
CA ALA A 74 -1.74 -3.83 1.19
C ALA A 74 -1.25 -2.57 1.90
N LEU A 75 -0.51 -1.72 1.18
CA LEU A 75 0.09 -0.50 1.71
C LEU A 75 -0.58 0.75 1.14
N SER A 76 -0.93 1.71 2.00
CA SER A 76 -1.36 3.08 1.64
C SER A 76 -2.59 3.08 0.71
N LEU A 77 -2.50 3.55 -0.54
CA LEU A 77 -3.57 3.48 -1.55
C LEU A 77 -3.95 2.02 -1.86
N GLY A 78 -2.97 1.12 -1.86
CA GLY A 78 -3.25 -0.32 -1.99
C GLY A 78 -4.17 -0.81 -0.87
N ALA A 79 -3.99 -0.34 0.36
CA ALA A 79 -4.86 -0.69 1.49
C ALA A 79 -6.28 -0.14 1.34
N MET A 80 -6.45 1.06 0.79
CA MET A 80 -7.78 1.58 0.43
C MET A 80 -8.44 0.70 -0.64
N THR A 81 -7.68 0.27 -1.64
CA THR A 81 -8.13 -0.63 -2.71
C THR A 81 -8.51 -2.00 -2.16
N ALA A 82 -7.69 -2.55 -1.25
CA ALA A 82 -7.97 -3.81 -0.58
C ALA A 82 -9.25 -3.78 0.27
N LEU A 83 -9.51 -2.68 0.97
CA LEU A 83 -10.76 -2.49 1.72
C LEU A 83 -11.99 -2.57 0.81
N GLU A 84 -11.95 -1.91 -0.35
CA GLU A 84 -13.04 -1.99 -1.33
C GLU A 84 -13.15 -3.40 -1.94
N TRP A 85 -12.03 -4.08 -2.18
CA TRP A 85 -12.05 -5.45 -2.66
C TRP A 85 -12.68 -6.40 -1.63
N CYS A 86 -12.32 -6.27 -0.34
CA CYS A 86 -12.95 -7.03 0.75
C CYS A 86 -14.48 -6.82 0.80
N ARG A 87 -14.95 -5.61 0.49
CA ARG A 87 -16.38 -5.31 0.42
C ARG A 87 -17.08 -5.94 -0.79
N LEU A 88 -16.39 -5.96 -1.95
CA LEU A 88 -16.93 -6.46 -3.21
C LEU A 88 -16.97 -8.00 -3.27
N ASP A 89 -16.06 -8.68 -2.58
CA ASP A 89 -15.89 -10.13 -2.69
C ASP A 89 -15.42 -10.75 -1.36
N PRO A 90 -16.20 -10.60 -0.28
CA PRO A 90 -15.78 -11.04 1.05
C PRO A 90 -15.54 -12.55 1.14
N GLU A 91 -16.24 -13.34 0.34
CA GLU A 91 -16.12 -14.81 0.36
C GLU A 91 -14.79 -15.30 -0.24
N ALA A 92 -14.19 -14.53 -1.15
CA ALA A 92 -12.91 -14.86 -1.76
C ALA A 92 -11.70 -14.50 -0.88
N ILE A 93 -11.91 -13.75 0.23
CA ILE A 93 -10.81 -13.19 1.03
C ILE A 93 -10.83 -13.81 2.44
N ALA A 94 -9.71 -14.45 2.81
CA ALA A 94 -9.53 -15.04 4.14
C ALA A 94 -9.16 -13.98 5.20
N GLY A 95 -8.51 -12.90 4.79
CA GLY A 95 -8.13 -11.80 5.65
C GLY A 95 -7.35 -10.72 4.90
N CYS A 96 -7.33 -9.50 5.44
CA CYS A 96 -6.66 -8.37 4.82
C CYS A 96 -5.85 -7.57 5.86
N ALA A 97 -4.54 -7.46 5.64
CA ALA A 97 -3.63 -6.62 6.41
C ALA A 97 -3.43 -5.28 5.70
N LEU A 98 -3.71 -4.20 6.41
CA LEU A 98 -3.67 -2.81 5.94
C LEU A 98 -2.49 -2.09 6.58
N ILE A 99 -1.55 -1.62 5.76
CA ILE A 99 -0.32 -0.96 6.23
C ILE A 99 -0.43 0.55 5.96
N ASN A 100 -0.24 1.37 6.98
CA ASN A 100 -0.09 2.83 6.92
C ASN A 100 -1.13 3.52 6.02
N THR A 101 -2.40 3.22 6.22
CA THR A 101 -3.50 3.75 5.39
C THR A 101 -4.22 4.92 6.07
N SER A 102 -5.03 5.60 5.29
CA SER A 102 -5.86 6.72 5.75
C SER A 102 -7.16 6.80 4.98
N THR A 103 -8.18 7.40 5.57
CA THR A 103 -9.49 7.54 4.94
C THR A 103 -10.05 8.94 5.13
N SER A 104 -10.69 9.50 4.10
CA SER A 104 -11.42 10.75 4.19
C SER A 104 -12.66 10.55 5.09
N GLY A 105 -13.02 11.58 5.84
CA GLY A 105 -14.12 11.51 6.80
C GLY A 105 -13.71 11.11 8.21
N LEU A 106 -12.69 10.26 8.36
CA LEU A 106 -12.10 9.93 9.67
C LEU A 106 -10.87 10.77 10.00
N SER A 107 -10.16 11.25 8.97
CA SER A 107 -8.96 12.04 9.18
C SER A 107 -8.90 13.24 8.24
N PRO A 108 -8.45 14.41 8.71
CA PRO A 108 -8.31 15.60 7.89
C PRO A 108 -7.18 15.41 6.87
N PHE A 109 -7.26 16.16 5.76
CA PHE A 109 -6.33 15.99 4.62
C PHE A 109 -4.86 16.21 5.00
N TRP A 110 -4.55 17.13 5.92
CA TRP A 110 -3.19 17.41 6.39
C TRP A 110 -2.57 16.32 7.26
N GLN A 111 -3.35 15.36 7.72
CA GLN A 111 -2.84 14.14 8.37
C GLN A 111 -2.70 12.99 7.36
N ARG A 112 -3.50 13.01 6.29
CA ARG A 112 -3.48 11.99 5.24
C ARG A 112 -2.35 12.19 4.23
N LEU A 113 -1.87 13.41 4.11
CA LEU A 113 -0.60 13.80 3.50
C LEU A 113 -0.06 14.94 4.36
N GLN A 114 0.99 14.68 5.13
CA GLN A 114 1.53 15.66 6.06
C GLN A 114 2.11 16.87 5.33
N PRO A 115 1.84 18.12 5.77
CA PRO A 115 2.19 19.35 5.07
C PRO A 115 3.68 19.51 4.74
N ALA A 116 4.56 18.94 5.57
CA ALA A 116 6.01 18.94 5.32
C ALA A 116 6.39 18.31 3.97
N ASN A 117 5.53 17.44 3.40
CA ASN A 117 5.77 16.78 2.12
C ASN A 117 5.24 17.55 0.91
N TYR A 118 4.41 18.59 1.08
CA TYR A 118 3.79 19.31 -0.04
C TYR A 118 4.82 19.89 -1.03
N PRO A 119 5.91 20.55 -0.60
CA PRO A 119 6.91 21.06 -1.54
C PRO A 119 7.57 19.95 -2.36
N THR A 120 7.87 18.80 -1.72
CA THR A 120 8.49 17.65 -2.39
C THR A 120 7.53 17.03 -3.40
N VAL A 121 6.27 16.81 -3.03
CA VAL A 121 5.24 16.28 -3.94
C VAL A 121 5.03 17.23 -5.13
N ALA A 122 4.90 18.53 -4.89
CA ALA A 122 4.78 19.52 -5.96
C ALA A 122 5.99 19.49 -6.89
N ARG A 123 7.22 19.43 -6.35
CA ARG A 123 8.46 19.35 -7.16
C ARG A 123 8.51 18.08 -8.02
N MET A 124 8.02 16.95 -7.51
CA MET A 124 7.98 15.68 -8.27
C MET A 124 6.97 15.70 -9.43
N LEU A 125 5.95 16.54 -9.38
CA LEU A 125 4.97 16.71 -10.47
C LEU A 125 5.51 17.61 -11.60
N LEU A 126 6.57 18.38 -11.34
CA LEU A 126 7.20 19.25 -12.32
C LEU A 126 8.30 18.50 -13.10
N PRO A 127 8.59 18.91 -14.35
CA PRO A 127 9.70 18.37 -15.12
C PRO A 127 11.07 18.74 -14.52
N GLY A 128 12.14 18.07 -14.99
CA GLY A 128 13.53 18.42 -14.70
C GLY A 128 14.14 17.68 -13.51
N LEU A 129 13.48 16.66 -12.94
CA LEU A 129 14.10 15.69 -12.03
C LEU A 129 14.50 14.43 -12.80
N SER A 130 15.70 13.90 -12.56
CA SER A 130 16.04 12.54 -12.98
C SER A 130 15.16 11.51 -12.25
N LEU A 131 15.04 10.30 -12.81
CA LEU A 131 14.30 9.23 -12.15
C LEU A 131 14.88 8.91 -10.78
N GLU A 132 16.21 8.77 -10.71
CA GLU A 132 16.89 8.46 -9.46
C GLU A 132 16.71 9.57 -8.40
N GLU A 133 16.77 10.84 -8.79
CA GLU A 133 16.53 11.95 -7.87
C GLU A 133 15.07 11.95 -7.36
N ARG A 134 14.11 11.60 -8.24
CA ARG A 134 12.70 11.42 -7.87
C ARG A 134 12.55 10.29 -6.85
N GLU A 135 13.16 9.15 -7.10
CA GLU A 135 13.11 7.98 -6.22
C GLU A 135 13.82 8.23 -4.88
N ARG A 136 14.93 8.97 -4.88
CA ARG A 136 15.59 9.41 -3.64
C ARG A 136 14.68 10.28 -2.77
N ARG A 137 13.89 11.16 -3.39
CA ARG A 137 12.88 11.96 -2.67
C ARG A 137 11.76 11.10 -2.11
N VAL A 138 11.30 10.10 -2.86
CA VAL A 138 10.31 9.14 -2.37
C VAL A 138 10.86 8.38 -1.17
N LEU A 139 12.08 7.85 -1.26
CA LEU A 139 12.74 7.16 -0.15
C LEU A 139 12.80 8.04 1.11
N THR A 140 13.23 9.30 0.96
CA THR A 140 13.30 10.25 2.09
C THR A 140 11.95 10.51 2.74
N MET A 141 10.85 10.53 1.96
CA MET A 141 9.50 10.72 2.50
C MET A 141 8.92 9.47 3.14
N THR A 142 9.33 8.29 2.69
CA THR A 142 8.65 7.04 3.05
C THR A 142 9.43 6.15 4.00
N SER A 143 10.75 6.29 4.10
CA SER A 143 11.58 5.56 5.06
C SER A 143 11.95 6.43 6.27
N ALA A 144 12.00 5.81 7.43
CA ALA A 144 12.55 6.43 8.65
C ALA A 144 14.09 6.39 8.67
N ARG A 145 14.70 5.50 7.87
CA ARG A 145 16.13 5.26 7.79
C ARG A 145 16.64 5.24 6.34
N PRO A 146 16.43 6.31 5.55
CA PRO A 146 16.78 6.32 4.12
C PRO A 146 18.25 6.00 3.84
N GLN A 147 19.16 6.26 4.78
CA GLN A 147 20.58 5.94 4.65
C GLN A 147 20.85 4.43 4.68
N ALA A 148 20.00 3.64 5.36
CA ALA A 148 20.10 2.18 5.38
C ALA A 148 19.69 1.54 4.06
N HIS A 149 19.04 2.30 3.17
CA HIS A 149 18.52 1.87 1.88
C HIS A 149 19.11 2.71 0.73
N ALA A 150 20.40 3.02 0.82
CA ALA A 150 21.06 3.95 -0.12
C ALA A 150 20.98 3.50 -1.58
N ASP A 151 20.90 2.20 -1.84
CA ASP A 151 20.82 1.60 -3.18
C ASP A 151 19.39 1.56 -3.75
N ALA A 152 18.38 1.74 -2.89
CA ALA A 152 16.98 1.67 -3.31
C ALA A 152 16.59 2.68 -4.40
N PRO A 153 17.07 3.95 -4.41
CA PRO A 153 16.74 4.90 -5.47
C PRO A 153 17.19 4.45 -6.86
N GLU A 154 18.36 3.82 -6.98
CA GLU A 154 18.85 3.30 -8.25
C GLU A 154 18.01 2.13 -8.75
N ALA A 155 17.74 1.15 -7.87
CA ALA A 155 16.88 0.01 -8.17
C ALA A 155 15.45 0.46 -8.56
N TRP A 156 14.89 1.42 -7.84
CA TRP A 156 13.55 1.97 -8.14
C TRP A 156 13.54 2.79 -9.44
N ALA A 157 14.63 3.49 -9.75
CA ALA A 157 14.77 4.18 -11.02
C ALA A 157 14.84 3.20 -12.21
N ALA A 158 15.43 2.02 -12.01
CA ALA A 158 15.41 0.96 -13.03
C ALA A 158 13.97 0.47 -13.29
N ILE A 159 13.19 0.20 -12.24
CA ILE A 159 11.77 -0.12 -12.33
C ILE A 159 11.00 0.99 -13.07
N ALA A 160 11.21 2.25 -12.71
CA ALA A 160 10.53 3.39 -13.32
C ALA A 160 10.93 3.63 -14.80
N ARG A 161 12.08 3.15 -15.27
CA ARG A 161 12.45 3.17 -16.69
C ARG A 161 11.65 2.13 -17.48
N GLU A 162 11.42 0.98 -16.90
CA GLU A 162 10.67 -0.12 -17.52
C GLU A 162 9.17 0.19 -17.53
N HIS A 163 8.64 0.67 -16.41
CA HIS A 163 7.22 0.98 -16.24
C HIS A 163 6.99 2.44 -15.80
N PRO A 164 7.16 3.44 -16.68
CA PRO A 164 7.08 4.84 -16.29
C PRO A 164 5.67 5.27 -15.90
N VAL A 165 5.49 5.67 -14.65
CA VAL A 165 4.21 6.22 -14.19
C VAL A 165 4.00 7.61 -14.79
N ARG A 166 2.95 7.77 -15.58
CA ARG A 166 2.59 9.05 -16.19
C ARG A 166 2.15 10.05 -15.11
N PRO A 167 2.56 11.33 -15.17
CA PRO A 167 2.11 12.35 -14.20
C PRO A 167 0.59 12.42 -14.05
N ALA A 168 -0.14 12.24 -15.15
CA ALA A 168 -1.60 12.18 -15.12
C ALA A 168 -2.14 11.02 -14.27
N ASN A 169 -1.47 9.84 -14.29
CA ASN A 169 -1.86 8.70 -13.46
C ASN A 169 -1.55 8.97 -11.96
N ALA A 170 -0.39 9.57 -11.66
CA ALA A 170 -0.07 9.98 -10.30
C ALA A 170 -1.12 10.94 -9.72
N LEU A 171 -1.54 11.95 -10.49
CA LEU A 171 -2.60 12.88 -10.09
C LEU A 171 -3.96 12.20 -9.94
N ARG A 172 -4.33 11.27 -10.83
CA ARG A 172 -5.57 10.51 -10.73
C ARG A 172 -5.60 9.63 -9.47
N GLN A 173 -4.50 8.94 -9.18
CA GLN A 173 -4.35 8.12 -7.97
C GLN A 173 -4.39 8.98 -6.70
N LEU A 174 -3.72 10.14 -6.70
CA LEU A 174 -3.76 11.08 -5.59
C LEU A 174 -5.20 11.58 -5.34
N ARG A 175 -5.93 11.90 -6.42
CA ARG A 175 -7.34 12.29 -6.34
C ARG A 175 -8.22 11.16 -5.80
N ALA A 176 -8.03 9.92 -6.26
CA ALA A 176 -8.74 8.76 -5.76
C ALA A 176 -8.51 8.58 -4.26
N ALA A 177 -7.24 8.58 -3.84
CA ALA A 177 -6.87 8.50 -2.44
C ALA A 177 -7.48 9.63 -1.61
N ALA A 178 -7.36 10.89 -2.06
CA ALA A 178 -7.85 12.06 -1.34
C ALA A 178 -9.36 12.01 -1.04
N ARG A 179 -10.14 11.42 -1.95
CA ARG A 179 -11.60 11.33 -1.86
C ARG A 179 -12.12 10.07 -1.20
N TYR A 180 -11.26 9.07 -1.00
CA TYR A 180 -11.69 7.79 -0.48
C TYR A 180 -12.29 7.91 0.92
N ARG A 181 -13.54 7.51 1.03
CA ARG A 181 -14.27 7.35 2.29
C ARG A 181 -14.52 5.88 2.53
N PRO A 182 -14.20 5.36 3.72
CA PRO A 182 -14.49 3.97 4.03
C PRO A 182 -16.00 3.79 4.14
N PRO A 183 -16.51 2.56 3.98
CA PRO A 183 -17.90 2.24 4.28
C PRO A 183 -18.21 2.54 5.76
N ALA A 184 -19.49 2.72 6.08
CA ALA A 184 -19.93 2.98 7.46
C ALA A 184 -19.63 1.81 8.40
N THR A 185 -19.73 0.58 7.89
CA THR A 185 -19.41 -0.66 8.61
C THR A 185 -18.17 -1.31 8.00
N PRO A 186 -17.34 -2.00 8.82
CA PRO A 186 -16.20 -2.72 8.28
C PRO A 186 -16.67 -3.86 7.36
N PRO A 187 -15.85 -4.25 6.38
CA PRO A 187 -16.06 -5.52 5.68
C PRO A 187 -16.13 -6.69 6.67
N THR A 188 -16.87 -7.74 6.32
CA THR A 188 -16.99 -8.97 7.15
C THR A 188 -15.70 -9.80 7.18
N VAL A 189 -14.73 -9.45 6.35
CA VAL A 189 -13.41 -10.07 6.28
C VAL A 189 -12.58 -9.69 7.51
N PRO A 190 -11.84 -10.62 8.14
CA PRO A 190 -10.88 -10.28 9.19
C PRO A 190 -9.87 -9.24 8.72
N LEU A 191 -9.72 -8.15 9.45
CA LEU A 191 -8.80 -7.05 9.15
C LEU A 191 -7.72 -6.93 10.23
N LEU A 192 -6.49 -6.61 9.82
CA LEU A 192 -5.38 -6.24 10.69
C LEU A 192 -4.80 -4.91 10.23
N LEU A 193 -4.55 -3.97 11.13
CA LEU A 193 -3.81 -2.75 10.82
C LEU A 193 -2.38 -2.85 11.35
N LEU A 194 -1.42 -2.61 10.44
CA LEU A 194 0.00 -2.44 10.77
C LEU A 194 0.35 -0.96 10.57
N VAL A 195 0.88 -0.33 11.60
CA VAL A 195 1.07 1.13 11.63
C VAL A 195 2.45 1.49 12.12
N SER A 196 3.08 2.42 11.45
CA SER A 196 4.40 2.94 11.78
C SER A 196 4.30 4.23 12.58
N GLU A 197 4.89 4.27 13.77
CA GLU A 197 4.93 5.49 14.59
C GLU A 197 5.77 6.59 13.93
N GLY A 198 6.82 6.20 13.19
CA GLY A 198 7.71 7.12 12.47
C GLY A 198 7.23 7.53 11.08
N ASP A 199 5.99 7.22 10.69
CA ASP A 199 5.44 7.61 9.38
C ASP A 199 5.32 9.14 9.28
N ARG A 200 6.18 9.72 8.40
CA ARG A 200 6.22 11.17 8.13
C ARG A 200 5.44 11.57 6.89
N LEU A 201 4.93 10.60 6.12
CA LEU A 201 4.10 10.86 4.95
C LEU A 201 2.62 10.94 5.32
N VAL A 202 2.13 9.91 6.03
CA VAL A 202 0.76 9.80 6.54
C VAL A 202 0.83 9.72 8.07
N SER A 203 0.09 10.57 8.76
CA SER A 203 0.06 10.54 10.23
C SER A 203 -0.45 9.18 10.74
N PRO A 204 0.24 8.53 11.70
CA PRO A 204 -0.22 7.30 12.36
C PRO A 204 -1.63 7.41 12.93
N GLN A 205 -2.05 8.62 13.27
CA GLN A 205 -3.41 8.89 13.77
C GLN A 205 -4.52 8.50 12.78
N CYS A 206 -4.20 8.47 11.47
CA CYS A 206 -5.18 8.05 10.46
C CYS A 206 -5.58 6.58 10.65
N SER A 207 -4.60 5.70 10.78
CA SER A 207 -4.85 4.28 11.01
C SER A 207 -5.39 4.00 12.42
N ARG A 208 -4.94 4.74 13.44
CA ARG A 208 -5.52 4.65 14.80
C ARG A 208 -7.00 4.99 14.81
N ARG A 209 -7.42 6.05 14.11
CA ARG A 209 -8.85 6.42 14.01
C ARG A 209 -9.66 5.36 13.26
N LEU A 210 -9.11 4.80 12.19
CA LEU A 210 -9.77 3.72 11.46
C LEU A 210 -9.94 2.48 12.34
N ALA A 211 -8.89 2.11 13.08
CA ALA A 211 -8.92 1.00 14.02
C ALA A 211 -9.97 1.23 15.13
N SER A 212 -9.97 2.42 15.73
CA SER A 212 -10.95 2.77 16.77
C SER A 212 -12.39 2.83 16.22
N HIS A 213 -12.58 3.36 15.02
CA HIS A 213 -13.91 3.50 14.40
C HIS A 213 -14.58 2.14 14.13
N TRP A 214 -13.79 1.13 13.79
CA TRP A 214 -14.29 -0.21 13.47
C TRP A 214 -13.93 -1.28 14.51
N ASN A 215 -13.30 -0.87 15.64
CA ASN A 215 -12.80 -1.78 16.68
C ASN A 215 -11.92 -2.91 16.11
N LEU A 216 -10.92 -2.51 15.31
CA LEU A 216 -10.02 -3.44 14.63
C LEU A 216 -8.71 -3.67 15.42
N PRO A 217 -8.10 -4.86 15.29
CA PRO A 217 -6.77 -5.11 15.80
C PRO A 217 -5.74 -4.21 15.12
N LEU A 218 -4.89 -3.59 15.93
CA LEU A 218 -3.84 -2.67 15.53
C LEU A 218 -2.51 -3.13 16.11
N ARG A 219 -1.47 -3.18 15.28
CA ARG A 219 -0.08 -3.42 15.67
C ARG A 219 0.75 -2.19 15.31
N MET A 220 1.46 -1.65 16.29
CA MET A 220 2.27 -0.43 16.14
C MET A 220 3.74 -0.76 16.05
N HIS A 221 4.39 -0.36 14.95
CA HIS A 221 5.84 -0.40 14.83
C HIS A 221 6.45 0.89 15.43
N PRO A 222 7.47 0.80 16.31
CA PRO A 222 7.88 1.94 17.13
C PRO A 222 8.63 3.05 16.38
N TRP A 223 9.26 2.77 15.22
CA TRP A 223 10.11 3.75 14.54
C TRP A 223 10.00 3.80 13.02
N ALA A 224 9.53 2.73 12.35
CA ALA A 224 9.52 2.66 10.89
C ALA A 224 8.73 3.81 10.25
N GLY A 225 9.06 4.12 8.99
CA GLY A 225 8.37 5.12 8.18
C GLY A 225 7.14 4.56 7.45
N HIS A 226 6.73 5.27 6.41
CA HIS A 226 5.56 4.91 5.62
C HIS A 226 5.70 3.57 4.90
N ASP A 227 6.89 3.30 4.35
CA ASP A 227 7.20 2.01 3.71
C ASP A 227 7.71 1.01 4.78
N LEU A 228 6.80 0.58 5.64
CA LEU A 228 7.09 -0.33 6.74
C LEU A 228 7.75 -1.64 6.29
N PRO A 229 7.32 -2.29 5.17
CA PRO A 229 8.01 -3.48 4.68
C PRO A 229 9.44 -3.26 4.19
N LEU A 230 9.79 -2.02 3.81
CA LEU A 230 11.17 -1.65 3.49
C LEU A 230 12.00 -1.46 4.75
N ASP A 231 11.46 -0.70 5.73
CA ASP A 231 12.20 -0.34 6.94
C ASP A 231 12.41 -1.49 7.91
N ASP A 232 11.41 -2.38 8.07
CA ASP A 232 11.51 -3.58 8.91
C ASP A 232 10.64 -4.73 8.35
N PRO A 233 11.12 -5.42 7.30
CA PRO A 233 10.43 -6.56 6.72
C PRO A 233 10.22 -7.71 7.71
N GLU A 234 11.17 -7.92 8.62
CA GLU A 234 11.11 -9.00 9.60
C GLU A 234 9.96 -8.84 10.58
N TRP A 235 9.75 -7.62 11.06
CA TRP A 235 8.62 -7.30 11.93
C TRP A 235 7.30 -7.54 11.20
N VAL A 236 7.17 -7.05 9.95
CA VAL A 236 5.94 -7.23 9.17
C VAL A 236 5.65 -8.70 8.93
N LEU A 237 6.65 -9.49 8.54
CA LEU A 237 6.52 -10.92 8.32
C LEU A 237 6.04 -11.63 9.59
N ARG A 238 6.64 -11.35 10.74
CA ARG A 238 6.23 -11.93 12.02
C ARG A 238 4.76 -11.62 12.34
N GLU A 239 4.35 -10.35 12.28
CA GLU A 239 2.98 -9.93 12.57
C GLU A 239 1.95 -10.58 11.61
N LEU A 240 2.28 -10.65 10.31
CA LEU A 240 1.42 -11.29 9.31
C LEU A 240 1.27 -12.79 9.56
N LEU A 241 2.37 -13.50 9.84
CA LEU A 241 2.34 -14.93 10.06
C LEU A 241 1.63 -15.30 11.36
N GLU A 242 1.84 -14.57 12.45
CA GLU A 242 1.11 -14.75 13.70
C GLU A 242 -0.39 -14.53 13.50
N TRP A 243 -0.76 -13.42 12.86
CA TRP A 243 -2.17 -13.12 12.59
C TRP A 243 -2.81 -14.15 11.65
N SER A 244 -2.08 -14.60 10.64
CA SER A 244 -2.61 -15.55 9.67
C SER A 244 -3.03 -16.90 10.28
N ARG A 245 -2.41 -17.29 11.41
CA ARG A 245 -2.79 -18.50 12.17
C ARG A 245 -4.14 -18.38 12.85
N THR A 246 -4.64 -17.17 13.05
CA THR A 246 -5.96 -16.90 13.65
C THR A 246 -7.08 -16.91 12.60
N LEU A 247 -6.75 -16.90 11.32
CA LEU A 247 -7.71 -16.91 10.21
C LEU A 247 -8.20 -18.34 9.95
N ARG A 248 -9.52 -18.49 9.87
CA ARG A 248 -10.20 -19.76 9.55
C ARG A 248 -10.39 -19.92 8.04
#